data_e2e2918b25a9ba7cac122c51ea5a85c7
#
_entry.id   e2e2918b25a9ba7cac122c51ea5a85c7
#
_cell.length_a   1.000
_cell.length_b   1.000
_cell.length_c   1.000
_cell.angle_alpha   90.00
_cell.angle_beta   90.00
_cell.angle_gamma   90.00
#
_symmetry.space_group_name_H-M   'P 1'
#
loop_
_entity.id
_entity.type
_entity.pdbx_description
1 polymer ?
#
loop_
_entity_poly.entity_id
_entity_poly.type
_entity_poly.pdbx_seq_one_letter_code
_entity_poly.pdbx_strand_id
1 'polypeptide(L)'
;MDSGFQLAYLRDRQLSSVRRAASGSHSRTELYLKVLLVAIFLPEGLSFFVGDFRLSVARVLIFVSSIAAISRLSSARAVVCVPSDILAPVAGVWMMFAATITGGLTGLKGAGIDAIVFTGGYLTFRYLTPGDSSVRLARFSCMLAVLIVCIALLDPWNDKLFTYEFIKGITGYVKFSYEGALATKAETLYREGVIRAMGPLEHSILFGAVCAWFGTVALITFRSQVFGWAVAGIALIGVLFSQARSPLLAYLIGFALAMFYVATPRFTARWKLVGLCVTAIVVTVFTFSGNPVVTLVRLCGVSPEAAWYRQAIWQVGGRVVLGSPIFGIGANGDWDWQSNGALLSESVDAFWLANAMAYGIPGSILVLLTIVGACWLGSIDKSRHLTPEEGRLSVALGVVITTIVFLGFMVHFWGICLILIAVFAGMRANLAETAVLRDRAARAAETWV
;
A
#
# COMPACT_ATOMS: atom_id res chain seq x y z
N MET A 1 -12.63 53.03 31.00
CA MET A 1 -12.50 52.60 29.59
C MET A 1 -11.42 51.51 29.38
N ASP A 2 -11.28 50.52 30.31
CA ASP A 2 -10.08 49.62 30.18
C ASP A 2 -10.36 48.12 30.34
N SER A 3 -11.58 47.73 30.72
CA SER A 3 -11.85 46.29 30.91
C SER A 3 -12.04 45.49 29.60
N GLY A 4 -12.58 46.17 28.57
CA GLY A 4 -12.80 45.51 27.27
C GLY A 4 -11.51 45.24 26.47
N PHE A 5 -10.54 46.13 26.60
CA PHE A 5 -9.24 45.98 25.93
C PHE A 5 -8.40 44.88 26.56
N GLN A 6 -8.42 44.76 27.88
CA GLN A 6 -7.71 43.68 28.59
C GLN A 6 -8.31 42.30 28.31
N LEU A 7 -9.62 42.18 28.23
CA LEU A 7 -10.31 40.93 27.87
C LEU A 7 -10.01 40.50 26.43
N ALA A 8 -10.02 41.44 25.49
CA ALA A 8 -9.66 41.17 24.10
C ALA A 8 -8.18 40.72 23.96
N TYR A 9 -7.26 41.40 24.67
CA TYR A 9 -5.82 41.05 24.70
C TYR A 9 -5.56 39.68 25.33
N LEU A 10 -6.23 39.32 26.42
CA LEU A 10 -6.11 38.00 27.07
C LEU A 10 -6.69 36.90 26.19
N ARG A 11 -7.81 37.16 25.52
CA ARG A 11 -8.44 36.23 24.56
C ARG A 11 -7.52 35.97 23.35
N ASP A 12 -6.90 37.01 22.82
CA ASP A 12 -5.95 36.89 21.69
C ASP A 12 -4.69 36.14 22.10
N ARG A 13 -4.19 36.37 23.31
CA ARG A 13 -3.03 35.65 23.88
C ARG A 13 -3.35 34.19 24.15
N GLN A 14 -4.51 33.86 24.67
CA GLN A 14 -4.98 32.49 24.83
C GLN A 14 -5.19 31.79 23.48
N LEU A 15 -5.82 32.46 22.50
CA LEU A 15 -5.98 31.91 21.16
C LEU A 15 -4.63 31.70 20.45
N SER A 16 -3.68 32.59 20.63
CA SER A 16 -2.34 32.46 20.04
C SER A 16 -1.52 31.36 20.73
N SER A 17 -1.66 31.15 22.05
CA SER A 17 -1.01 30.05 22.77
C SER A 17 -1.59 28.69 22.40
N VAL A 18 -2.92 28.58 22.28
CA VAL A 18 -3.62 27.38 21.80
C VAL A 18 -3.24 27.06 20.35
N ARG A 19 -3.18 28.09 19.47
CA ARG A 19 -2.71 27.91 18.07
C ARG A 19 -1.25 27.45 18.02
N ARG A 20 -0.35 28.01 18.84
CA ARG A 20 1.06 27.59 18.90
C ARG A 20 1.21 26.16 19.46
N ALA A 21 0.47 25.80 20.49
CA ALA A 21 0.47 24.45 21.05
C ALA A 21 -0.06 23.43 20.02
N ALA A 22 -1.14 23.75 19.30
CA ALA A 22 -1.69 22.93 18.24
C ALA A 22 -0.70 22.79 17.06
N SER A 23 -0.04 23.88 16.63
CA SER A 23 0.94 23.83 15.55
C SER A 23 2.19 23.03 15.94
N GLY A 24 2.67 23.15 17.19
CA GLY A 24 3.80 22.38 17.71
C GLY A 24 3.50 20.88 17.80
N SER A 25 2.27 20.50 18.18
CA SER A 25 1.84 19.11 18.18
C SER A 25 1.76 18.52 16.76
N HIS A 26 1.23 19.27 15.80
CA HIS A 26 1.15 18.86 14.39
C HIS A 26 2.55 18.65 13.78
N SER A 27 3.50 19.51 14.06
CA SER A 27 4.88 19.38 13.59
C SER A 27 5.59 18.12 14.13
N ARG A 28 5.40 17.81 15.40
CA ARG A 28 5.96 16.58 16.02
C ARG A 28 5.36 15.31 15.43
N THR A 29 4.05 15.30 15.22
CA THR A 29 3.36 14.15 14.63
C THR A 29 3.81 13.94 13.17
N GLU A 30 3.96 15.01 12.39
CA GLU A 30 4.47 14.93 11.02
C GLU A 30 5.91 14.40 10.99
N LEU A 31 6.78 14.87 11.87
CA LEU A 31 8.15 14.36 11.98
C LEU A 31 8.17 12.86 12.31
N TYR A 32 7.35 12.44 13.27
CA TYR A 32 7.21 11.03 13.62
C TYR A 32 6.77 10.18 12.42
N LEU A 33 5.78 10.63 11.64
CA LEU A 33 5.33 9.92 10.44
C LEU A 33 6.42 9.86 9.35
N LYS A 34 7.26 10.90 9.22
CA LYS A 34 8.43 10.87 8.34
C LYS A 34 9.47 9.83 8.80
N VAL A 35 9.74 9.77 10.10
CA VAL A 35 10.63 8.74 10.68
C VAL A 35 10.06 7.34 10.44
N LEU A 36 8.75 7.16 10.62
CA LEU A 36 8.09 5.89 10.32
C LEU A 36 8.21 5.53 8.83
N LEU A 37 8.02 6.49 7.92
CA LEU A 37 8.20 6.26 6.48
C LEU A 37 9.63 5.82 6.14
N VAL A 38 10.65 6.43 6.77
CA VAL A 38 12.04 5.95 6.62
C VAL A 38 12.19 4.52 7.16
N ALA A 39 11.64 4.25 8.35
CA ALA A 39 11.72 2.94 8.98
C ALA A 39 11.07 1.82 8.14
N ILE A 40 9.99 2.13 7.39
CA ILE A 40 9.33 1.18 6.48
C ILE A 40 10.30 0.67 5.41
N PHE A 41 11.19 1.53 4.92
CA PHE A 41 12.14 1.17 3.87
C PHE A 41 13.48 0.63 4.39
N LEU A 42 13.63 0.42 5.69
CA LEU A 42 14.81 -0.25 6.21
C LEU A 42 14.82 -1.73 5.79
N PRO A 43 15.96 -2.25 5.32
CA PRO A 43 16.09 -3.64 4.89
C PRO A 43 15.70 -4.63 5.99
N GLU A 44 15.14 -5.74 5.58
CA GLU A 44 14.70 -6.84 6.46
C GLU A 44 15.80 -7.34 7.42
N GLY A 45 17.06 -7.29 7.00
CA GLY A 45 18.21 -7.67 7.82
C GLY A 45 18.44 -6.79 9.06
N LEU A 46 17.85 -5.58 9.10
CA LEU A 46 17.84 -4.70 10.28
C LEU A 46 16.63 -4.99 11.18
N SER A 47 16.44 -6.25 11.51
CA SER A 47 15.40 -6.72 12.42
C SER A 47 16.03 -7.45 13.60
N PHE A 48 15.32 -7.45 14.72
CA PHE A 48 15.72 -8.17 15.93
C PHE A 48 14.68 -9.22 16.29
N PHE A 49 15.10 -10.22 17.04
CA PHE A 49 14.23 -11.30 17.49
C PHE A 49 13.87 -11.10 18.96
N VAL A 50 12.57 -11.24 19.27
CA VAL A 50 12.03 -11.29 20.62
C VAL A 50 11.34 -12.65 20.76
N GLY A 51 12.04 -13.65 21.31
CA GLY A 51 11.66 -15.04 21.22
C GLY A 51 11.60 -15.47 19.74
N ASP A 52 10.46 -16.02 19.31
CA ASP A 52 10.22 -16.44 17.92
C ASP A 52 9.79 -15.28 16.99
N PHE A 53 9.57 -14.09 17.53
CA PHE A 53 9.08 -12.97 16.75
C PHE A 53 10.21 -12.18 16.12
N ARG A 54 10.21 -12.08 14.81
CA ARG A 54 11.08 -11.18 14.06
C ARG A 54 10.44 -9.79 13.95
N LEU A 55 11.00 -8.82 14.65
CA LEU A 55 10.50 -7.45 14.71
C LEU A 55 11.41 -6.51 13.93
N SER A 56 10.89 -5.86 12.91
CA SER A 56 11.55 -4.72 12.27
C SER A 56 11.20 -3.42 13.00
N VAL A 57 12.04 -2.40 12.85
CA VAL A 57 11.80 -1.07 13.41
C VAL A 57 10.43 -0.53 12.99
N ALA A 58 10.06 -0.71 11.72
CA ALA A 58 8.75 -0.30 11.20
C ALA A 58 7.58 -0.97 11.95
N ARG A 59 7.66 -2.28 12.21
CA ARG A 59 6.62 -3.02 12.91
C ARG A 59 6.39 -2.51 14.34
N VAL A 60 7.48 -2.23 15.05
CA VAL A 60 7.41 -1.66 16.41
C VAL A 60 6.79 -0.26 16.38
N LEU A 61 7.24 0.59 15.48
CA LEU A 61 6.70 1.95 15.35
C LEU A 61 5.22 1.94 14.94
N ILE A 62 4.79 1.04 14.04
CA ILE A 62 3.38 0.88 13.67
C ILE A 62 2.57 0.43 14.88
N PHE A 63 3.05 -0.55 15.65
CA PHE A 63 2.34 -1.01 16.84
C PHE A 63 2.12 0.13 17.85
N VAL A 64 3.17 0.87 18.18
CA VAL A 64 3.08 2.02 19.11
C VAL A 64 2.17 3.11 18.56
N SER A 65 2.28 3.44 17.26
CA SER A 65 1.45 4.48 16.66
C SER A 65 -0.02 4.06 16.50
N SER A 66 -0.31 2.77 16.33
CA SER A 66 -1.69 2.29 16.30
C SER A 66 -2.41 2.50 17.62
N ILE A 67 -1.71 2.31 18.74
CA ILE A 67 -2.25 2.61 20.08
C ILE A 67 -2.54 4.12 20.22
N ALA A 68 -1.62 4.97 19.78
CA ALA A 68 -1.83 6.42 19.77
C ALA A 68 -2.97 6.84 18.83
N ALA A 69 -3.14 6.18 17.68
CA ALA A 69 -4.24 6.42 16.75
C ALA A 69 -5.61 6.05 17.37
N ILE A 70 -5.69 4.91 18.04
CA ILE A 70 -6.91 4.46 18.77
C ILE A 70 -7.25 5.44 19.91
N SER A 71 -6.26 5.87 20.70
CA SER A 71 -6.46 6.86 21.76
C SER A 71 -6.97 8.18 21.21
N ARG A 72 -6.44 8.63 20.05
CA ARG A 72 -6.92 9.84 19.39
C ARG A 72 -8.35 9.69 18.87
N LEU A 73 -8.69 8.53 18.30
CA LEU A 73 -10.05 8.23 17.84
C LEU A 73 -11.06 8.28 19.00
N SER A 74 -10.73 7.70 20.16
CA SER A 74 -11.61 7.71 21.34
C SER A 74 -11.83 9.11 21.94
N SER A 75 -10.88 10.02 21.72
CA SER A 75 -10.93 11.40 22.21
C SER A 75 -11.56 12.39 21.23
N ALA A 76 -11.80 11.99 19.99
CA ALA A 76 -12.31 12.88 18.93
C ALA A 76 -13.82 13.09 19.07
N ARG A 77 -14.27 14.38 19.14
CA ARG A 77 -15.69 14.74 19.25
C ARG A 77 -16.48 14.64 17.95
N ALA A 78 -15.81 14.63 16.81
CA ALA A 78 -16.44 14.50 15.50
C ALA A 78 -15.49 13.75 14.56
N VAL A 79 -15.85 12.51 14.23
CA VAL A 79 -15.15 11.68 13.23
C VAL A 79 -16.13 11.38 12.12
N VAL A 80 -15.69 11.53 10.89
CA VAL A 80 -16.44 11.04 9.73
C VAL A 80 -15.99 9.61 9.47
N CYS A 81 -16.85 8.66 9.75
CA CYS A 81 -16.58 7.25 9.49
C CYS A 81 -16.55 6.98 7.98
N VAL A 82 -15.44 6.47 7.51
CA VAL A 82 -15.24 5.97 6.14
C VAL A 82 -15.37 4.45 6.19
N PRO A 83 -15.90 3.74 5.18
CA PRO A 83 -16.11 2.29 5.25
C PRO A 83 -14.86 1.50 5.66
N SER A 84 -13.68 1.92 5.23
CA SER A 84 -12.40 1.32 5.63
C SER A 84 -12.09 1.44 7.12
N ASP A 85 -12.69 2.39 7.86
CA ASP A 85 -12.48 2.54 9.31
C ASP A 85 -13.05 1.36 10.10
N ILE A 86 -14.09 0.71 9.56
CA ILE A 86 -14.68 -0.51 10.12
C ILE A 86 -14.03 -1.74 9.52
N LEU A 87 -13.81 -1.73 8.21
CA LEU A 87 -13.33 -2.91 7.48
C LEU A 87 -11.88 -3.28 7.85
N ALA A 88 -11.00 -2.31 8.11
CA ALA A 88 -9.60 -2.58 8.47
C ALA A 88 -9.47 -3.35 9.81
N PRO A 89 -10.09 -2.93 10.92
CA PRO A 89 -10.08 -3.72 12.15
C PRO A 89 -10.75 -5.08 11.99
N VAL A 90 -11.87 -5.15 11.25
CA VAL A 90 -12.58 -6.42 11.00
C VAL A 90 -11.70 -7.37 10.20
N ALA A 91 -10.96 -6.88 9.18
CA ALA A 91 -9.99 -7.69 8.43
C ALA A 91 -8.88 -8.24 9.34
N GLY A 92 -8.30 -7.39 10.20
CA GLY A 92 -7.27 -7.81 11.14
C GLY A 92 -7.76 -8.86 12.15
N VAL A 93 -8.93 -8.67 12.72
CA VAL A 93 -9.56 -9.65 13.63
C VAL A 93 -9.85 -10.97 12.89
N TRP A 94 -10.37 -10.89 11.66
CA TRP A 94 -10.62 -12.08 10.86
C TRP A 94 -9.34 -12.85 10.54
N MET A 95 -8.27 -12.16 10.15
CA MET A 95 -6.97 -12.81 9.86
C MET A 95 -6.45 -13.59 11.09
N MET A 96 -6.50 -12.97 12.28
CA MET A 96 -6.09 -13.62 13.52
C MET A 96 -7.00 -14.81 13.86
N PHE A 97 -8.30 -14.66 13.70
CA PHE A 97 -9.29 -15.71 14.00
C PHE A 97 -9.12 -16.91 13.06
N ALA A 98 -9.07 -16.69 11.74
CA ALA A 98 -8.88 -17.74 10.76
C ALA A 98 -7.56 -18.50 10.97
N ALA A 99 -6.48 -17.77 11.23
CA ALA A 99 -5.18 -18.37 11.49
C ALA A 99 -5.12 -19.16 12.81
N THR A 100 -5.90 -18.75 13.81
CA THR A 100 -6.02 -19.53 15.07
C THR A 100 -6.76 -20.85 14.84
N ILE A 101 -7.80 -20.83 14.03
CA ILE A 101 -8.57 -22.05 13.68
C ILE A 101 -7.68 -23.04 12.89
N THR A 102 -6.88 -22.55 11.94
CA THR A 102 -6.10 -23.41 11.04
C THR A 102 -4.75 -23.84 11.60
N GLY A 103 -4.08 -23.00 12.38
CA GLY A 103 -2.70 -23.22 12.84
C GLY A 103 -2.49 -23.04 14.35
N GLY A 104 -3.56 -22.90 15.16
CA GLY A 104 -3.47 -22.68 16.59
C GLY A 104 -2.64 -21.43 16.96
N LEU A 105 -1.88 -21.52 18.04
CA LEU A 105 -1.02 -20.42 18.50
C LEU A 105 0.10 -20.06 17.51
N THR A 106 0.62 -21.03 16.78
CA THR A 106 1.66 -20.79 15.77
C THR A 106 1.09 -20.00 14.58
N GLY A 107 -0.09 -20.35 14.11
CA GLY A 107 -0.81 -19.59 13.08
C GLY A 107 -1.11 -18.18 13.54
N LEU A 108 -1.59 -18.01 14.78
CA LEU A 108 -1.88 -16.69 15.37
C LEU A 108 -0.64 -15.79 15.43
N LYS A 109 0.55 -16.35 15.75
CA LYS A 109 1.80 -15.56 15.79
C LYS A 109 2.09 -14.91 14.43
N GLY A 110 2.05 -15.69 13.34
CA GLY A 110 2.31 -15.16 11.99
C GLY A 110 1.26 -14.17 11.53
N ALA A 111 -0.01 -14.56 11.57
CA ALA A 111 -1.13 -13.71 11.16
C ALA A 111 -1.28 -12.45 12.04
N GLY A 112 -0.94 -12.54 13.33
CA GLY A 112 -0.97 -11.40 14.23
C GLY A 112 -0.04 -10.27 13.78
N ILE A 113 1.15 -10.61 13.28
CA ILE A 113 2.09 -9.62 12.72
C ILE A 113 1.47 -8.93 11.50
N ASP A 114 0.94 -9.70 10.55
CA ASP A 114 0.34 -9.14 9.33
C ASP A 114 -0.91 -8.31 9.63
N ALA A 115 -1.75 -8.77 10.55
CA ALA A 115 -2.93 -8.05 11.01
C ALA A 115 -2.56 -6.71 11.67
N ILE A 116 -1.55 -6.70 12.56
CA ILE A 116 -1.06 -5.48 13.21
C ILE A 116 -0.45 -4.53 12.19
N VAL A 117 0.36 -5.04 11.27
CA VAL A 117 1.02 -4.25 10.23
C VAL A 117 0.00 -3.60 9.30
N PHE A 118 -0.99 -4.37 8.83
CA PHE A 118 -2.01 -3.87 7.92
C PHE A 118 -2.99 -2.92 8.64
N THR A 119 -3.62 -3.37 9.72
CA THR A 119 -4.60 -2.57 10.46
C THR A 119 -3.94 -1.39 11.16
N GLY A 120 -2.80 -1.60 11.83
CA GLY A 120 -2.07 -0.56 12.55
C GLY A 120 -1.48 0.48 11.61
N GLY A 121 -0.96 0.08 10.45
CA GLY A 121 -0.51 0.99 9.39
C GLY A 121 -1.64 1.87 8.88
N TYR A 122 -2.80 1.27 8.59
CA TYR A 122 -4.02 1.99 8.21
C TYR A 122 -4.42 3.02 9.27
N LEU A 123 -4.61 2.60 10.53
CA LEU A 123 -5.04 3.46 11.63
C LEU A 123 -4.06 4.61 11.88
N THR A 124 -2.75 4.33 11.82
CA THR A 124 -1.70 5.32 11.98
C THR A 124 -1.83 6.45 10.96
N PHE A 125 -1.84 6.13 9.68
CA PHE A 125 -1.90 7.15 8.63
C PHE A 125 -3.30 7.74 8.46
N ARG A 126 -4.33 7.05 8.90
CA ARG A 126 -5.71 7.53 8.92
C ARG A 126 -5.93 8.60 10.00
N TYR A 127 -5.47 8.38 11.21
CA TYR A 127 -5.83 9.22 12.35
C TYR A 127 -4.69 10.10 12.88
N LEU A 128 -3.43 9.75 12.62
CA LEU A 128 -2.31 10.58 13.04
C LEU A 128 -1.85 11.58 11.97
N THR A 129 -2.22 11.43 10.71
CA THR A 129 -1.87 12.41 9.67
C THR A 129 -2.62 13.71 9.91
N PRO A 130 -1.93 14.84 10.22
CA PRO A 130 -2.58 16.13 10.30
C PRO A 130 -3.14 16.54 8.93
N GLY A 131 -4.31 17.20 8.90
CA GLY A 131 -5.05 17.46 7.68
C GLY A 131 -4.27 18.22 6.59
N ASP A 132 -3.33 19.08 6.99
CA ASP A 132 -2.48 19.89 6.09
C ASP A 132 -1.14 19.21 5.74
N SER A 133 -0.81 18.07 6.35
CA SER A 133 0.47 17.37 6.19
C SER A 133 0.47 16.29 5.11
N SER A 134 -0.71 15.86 4.63
CA SER A 134 -0.83 14.74 3.67
C SER A 134 0.02 14.96 2.41
N VAL A 135 0.01 16.17 1.84
CA VAL A 135 0.80 16.50 0.65
C VAL A 135 2.29 16.54 0.96
N ARG A 136 2.70 17.06 2.14
CA ARG A 136 4.11 17.07 2.57
C ARG A 136 4.65 15.66 2.80
N LEU A 137 3.85 14.78 3.42
CA LEU A 137 4.19 13.36 3.59
C LEU A 137 4.30 12.64 2.25
N ALA A 138 3.38 12.90 1.32
CA ALA A 138 3.46 12.34 -0.02
C ALA A 138 4.71 12.81 -0.77
N ARG A 139 5.07 14.10 -0.67
CA ARG A 139 6.32 14.63 -1.25
C ARG A 139 7.55 13.97 -0.65
N PHE A 140 7.58 13.83 0.68
CA PHE A 140 8.67 13.16 1.39
C PHE A 140 8.80 11.69 0.97
N SER A 141 7.68 10.96 0.85
CA SER A 141 7.66 9.57 0.37
C SER A 141 8.18 9.45 -1.07
N CYS A 142 7.84 10.40 -1.94
CA CYS A 142 8.40 10.47 -3.30
C CYS A 142 9.93 10.67 -3.30
N MET A 143 10.46 11.52 -2.40
CA MET A 143 11.92 11.69 -2.26
C MET A 143 12.59 10.42 -1.73
N LEU A 144 11.98 9.72 -0.77
CA LEU A 144 12.46 8.42 -0.32
C LEU A 144 12.47 7.40 -1.46
N ALA A 145 11.42 7.36 -2.29
CA ALA A 145 11.38 6.47 -3.44
C ALA A 145 12.53 6.75 -4.42
N VAL A 146 12.86 8.02 -4.68
CA VAL A 146 14.03 8.38 -5.50
C VAL A 146 15.32 7.85 -4.88
N LEU A 147 15.52 8.06 -3.56
CA LEU A 147 16.68 7.53 -2.86
C LEU A 147 16.80 6.01 -2.98
N ILE A 148 15.67 5.31 -2.83
CA ILE A 148 15.61 3.85 -2.96
C ILE A 148 15.97 3.41 -4.37
N VAL A 149 15.49 4.11 -5.41
CA VAL A 149 15.88 3.81 -6.79
C VAL A 149 17.39 3.99 -6.97
N CYS A 150 17.97 5.10 -6.47
CA CYS A 150 19.42 5.32 -6.56
C CYS A 150 20.21 4.19 -5.86
N ILE A 151 19.76 3.73 -4.70
CA ILE A 151 20.40 2.61 -3.98
C ILE A 151 20.23 1.31 -4.76
N ALA A 152 19.03 1.03 -5.30
CA ALA A 152 18.74 -0.20 -6.02
C ALA A 152 19.51 -0.30 -7.36
N LEU A 153 19.82 0.81 -7.99
CA LEU A 153 20.64 0.82 -9.21
C LEU A 153 22.10 0.40 -8.97
N LEU A 154 22.55 0.41 -7.70
CA LEU A 154 23.85 -0.14 -7.34
C LEU A 154 23.89 -1.67 -7.47
N ASP A 155 22.74 -2.36 -7.44
CA ASP A 155 22.68 -3.82 -7.60
C ASP A 155 23.18 -4.24 -8.99
N PRO A 156 22.60 -3.80 -10.12
CA PRO A 156 23.08 -4.17 -11.45
C PRO A 156 24.45 -3.52 -11.80
N TRP A 157 24.79 -2.40 -11.19
CA TRP A 157 26.09 -1.75 -11.40
C TRP A 157 27.26 -2.58 -10.83
N ASN A 158 27.05 -3.20 -9.67
CA ASN A 158 28.09 -3.99 -8.98
C ASN A 158 27.95 -5.49 -9.24
N ASP A 159 26.96 -5.92 -10.02
CA ASP A 159 26.59 -7.32 -10.20
C ASP A 159 26.40 -8.08 -8.86
N LYS A 160 25.87 -7.38 -7.87
CA LYS A 160 25.62 -7.90 -6.50
C LYS A 160 24.45 -7.16 -5.88
N LEU A 161 23.75 -7.81 -4.96
CA LEU A 161 22.74 -7.16 -4.14
C LEU A 161 23.41 -6.25 -3.11
N PHE A 162 23.75 -5.02 -3.51
CA PHE A 162 24.56 -4.08 -2.73
C PHE A 162 24.01 -3.87 -1.31
N THR A 163 22.72 -3.62 -1.19
CA THR A 163 22.08 -3.40 0.12
C THR A 163 22.19 -4.63 1.02
N TYR A 164 21.99 -5.83 0.49
CA TYR A 164 22.04 -7.06 1.27
C TYR A 164 23.47 -7.46 1.65
N GLU A 165 24.45 -7.24 0.78
CA GLU A 165 25.86 -7.43 1.12
C GLU A 165 26.33 -6.44 2.20
N PHE A 166 25.91 -5.18 2.12
CA PHE A 166 26.20 -4.19 3.14
C PHE A 166 25.60 -4.58 4.50
N ILE A 167 24.32 -5.01 4.53
CA ILE A 167 23.65 -5.46 5.75
C ILE A 167 24.29 -6.73 6.31
N LYS A 168 24.67 -7.69 5.46
CA LYS A 168 25.42 -8.90 5.86
C LYS A 168 26.72 -8.53 6.58
N GLY A 169 27.45 -7.53 6.07
CA GLY A 169 28.68 -7.05 6.71
C GLY A 169 28.48 -6.48 8.12
N ILE A 170 27.31 -5.91 8.42
CA ILE A 170 26.99 -5.29 9.72
C ILE A 170 26.34 -6.29 10.69
N THR A 171 25.38 -7.10 10.21
CA THR A 171 24.49 -7.91 11.05
C THR A 171 24.77 -9.40 10.97
N GLY A 172 25.57 -9.85 10.01
CA GLY A 172 25.73 -11.25 9.68
C GLY A 172 24.49 -11.90 9.01
N TYR A 173 23.42 -11.14 8.77
CA TYR A 173 22.20 -11.68 8.15
C TYR A 173 22.40 -11.98 6.67
N VAL A 174 22.20 -13.26 6.30
CA VAL A 174 22.31 -13.74 4.92
C VAL A 174 20.92 -14.10 4.41
N LYS A 175 20.39 -13.31 3.48
CA LYS A 175 19.12 -13.61 2.78
C LYS A 175 19.34 -14.46 1.53
N PHE A 176 20.39 -14.14 0.78
CA PHE A 176 20.78 -14.83 -0.44
C PHE A 176 22.24 -15.27 -0.32
N SER A 177 22.54 -16.47 -0.82
CA SER A 177 23.90 -16.98 -0.93
C SER A 177 24.10 -17.44 -2.36
N TYR A 178 25.27 -17.20 -2.89
CA TYR A 178 25.66 -17.66 -4.21
C TYR A 178 26.27 -19.06 -4.18
N GLU A 179 26.31 -19.68 -2.98
CA GLU A 179 26.86 -21.00 -2.74
C GLU A 179 25.84 -21.93 -2.08
N GLY A 180 25.92 -23.22 -2.37
CA GLY A 180 25.09 -24.27 -1.76
C GLY A 180 23.62 -24.21 -2.19
N ALA A 181 22.73 -24.71 -1.35
CA ALA A 181 21.29 -24.82 -1.62
C ALA A 181 20.59 -23.45 -1.85
N LEU A 182 21.20 -22.35 -1.44
CA LEU A 182 20.68 -21.00 -1.66
C LEU A 182 21.11 -20.42 -3.03
N ALA A 183 22.03 -21.05 -3.75
CA ALA A 183 22.48 -20.61 -5.07
C ALA A 183 21.32 -20.62 -6.08
N THR A 184 20.44 -21.61 -6.01
CA THR A 184 19.24 -21.69 -6.86
C THR A 184 18.31 -20.47 -6.66
N LYS A 185 18.21 -19.97 -5.43
CA LYS A 185 17.45 -18.72 -5.16
C LYS A 185 18.17 -17.48 -5.71
N ALA A 186 19.51 -17.48 -5.72
CA ALA A 186 20.29 -16.39 -6.31
C ALA A 186 20.15 -16.36 -7.84
N GLU A 187 20.06 -17.51 -8.51
CA GLU A 187 19.83 -17.58 -9.97
C GLU A 187 18.53 -16.90 -10.40
N THR A 188 17.48 -16.95 -9.57
CA THR A 188 16.20 -16.28 -9.85
C THR A 188 16.31 -14.74 -9.81
N LEU A 189 17.39 -14.20 -9.25
CA LEU A 189 17.66 -12.76 -9.22
C LEU A 189 18.24 -12.26 -10.54
N TYR A 190 18.84 -13.14 -11.34
CA TYR A 190 19.36 -12.80 -12.65
C TYR A 190 18.28 -12.96 -13.72
N ARG A 191 18.32 -12.06 -14.69
CA ARG A 191 17.51 -12.15 -15.89
C ARG A 191 18.34 -11.66 -17.06
N GLU A 192 18.39 -12.46 -18.12
CA GLU A 192 19.18 -12.12 -19.30
C GLU A 192 20.66 -11.77 -18.96
N GLY A 193 21.22 -12.44 -17.95
CA GLY A 193 22.61 -12.25 -17.51
C GLY A 193 22.86 -11.01 -16.62
N VAL A 194 21.82 -10.25 -16.28
CA VAL A 194 21.94 -9.06 -15.43
C VAL A 194 21.16 -9.25 -14.13
N ILE A 195 21.75 -8.85 -13.01
CA ILE A 195 21.07 -8.88 -11.71
C ILE A 195 19.94 -7.83 -11.69
N ARG A 196 18.80 -8.23 -11.17
CA ARG A 196 17.61 -7.39 -11.07
C ARG A 196 17.73 -6.44 -9.88
N ALA A 197 17.50 -5.14 -10.12
CA ALA A 197 17.49 -4.15 -9.06
C ALA A 197 16.37 -4.44 -8.04
N MET A 198 16.68 -4.42 -6.75
CA MET A 198 15.72 -4.57 -5.66
C MET A 198 16.02 -3.65 -4.47
N GLY A 199 17.26 -3.18 -4.30
CA GLY A 199 17.66 -2.30 -3.20
C GLY A 199 17.31 -2.86 -1.83
N PRO A 200 16.65 -2.07 -0.95
CA PRO A 200 16.30 -2.52 0.39
C PRO A 200 15.04 -3.44 0.44
N LEU A 201 14.32 -3.60 -0.67
CA LEU A 201 13.10 -4.40 -0.70
C LEU A 201 13.40 -5.90 -0.77
N GLU A 202 12.41 -6.69 -0.41
CA GLU A 202 12.55 -8.15 -0.29
C GLU A 202 12.65 -8.87 -1.64
N HIS A 203 12.15 -8.23 -2.72
CA HIS A 203 12.15 -8.80 -4.06
C HIS A 203 12.09 -7.71 -5.15
N SER A 204 12.69 -7.95 -6.31
CA SER A 204 12.69 -7.01 -7.44
C SER A 204 11.29 -6.66 -7.98
N ILE A 205 10.32 -7.61 -7.93
CA ILE A 205 8.93 -7.34 -8.32
C ILE A 205 8.29 -6.32 -7.37
N LEU A 206 8.55 -6.43 -6.06
CA LEU A 206 8.05 -5.48 -5.07
C LEU A 206 8.69 -4.10 -5.23
N PHE A 207 9.99 -4.06 -5.53
CA PHE A 207 10.68 -2.82 -5.86
C PHE A 207 10.05 -2.13 -7.07
N GLY A 208 9.82 -2.86 -8.16
CA GLY A 208 9.14 -2.32 -9.33
C GLY A 208 7.73 -1.82 -9.03
N ALA A 209 6.95 -2.52 -8.19
CA ALA A 209 5.61 -2.11 -7.77
C ALA A 209 5.64 -0.81 -6.96
N VAL A 210 6.56 -0.68 -6.01
CA VAL A 210 6.77 0.55 -5.22
C VAL A 210 7.13 1.72 -6.12
N CYS A 211 8.05 1.51 -7.09
CA CYS A 211 8.37 2.52 -8.09
C CYS A 211 7.14 2.96 -8.91
N ALA A 212 6.32 2.01 -9.37
CA ALA A 212 5.10 2.31 -10.11
C ALA A 212 4.11 3.14 -9.29
N TRP A 213 3.93 2.83 -8.01
CA TRP A 213 3.03 3.56 -7.11
C TRP A 213 3.51 4.99 -6.85
N PHE A 214 4.78 5.18 -6.49
CA PHE A 214 5.30 6.53 -6.22
C PHE A 214 5.47 7.37 -7.47
N GLY A 215 5.81 6.76 -8.61
CA GLY A 215 5.78 7.42 -9.91
C GLY A 215 4.39 7.98 -10.24
N THR A 216 3.34 7.19 -10.01
CA THR A 216 1.94 7.61 -10.19
C THR A 216 1.55 8.74 -9.23
N VAL A 217 1.90 8.61 -7.92
CA VAL A 217 1.67 9.68 -6.93
C VAL A 217 2.33 10.98 -7.34
N ALA A 218 3.60 10.92 -7.74
CA ALA A 218 4.36 12.10 -8.14
C ALA A 218 3.76 12.77 -9.38
N LEU A 219 3.45 11.99 -10.41
CA LEU A 219 2.96 12.47 -11.70
C LEU A 219 1.60 13.18 -11.57
N ILE A 220 0.67 12.64 -10.76
CA ILE A 220 -0.66 13.24 -10.59
C ILE A 220 -0.61 14.42 -9.60
N THR A 221 0.02 14.23 -8.43
CA THR A 221 -0.01 15.22 -7.35
C THR A 221 0.81 16.44 -7.69
N PHE A 222 2.02 16.26 -8.22
CA PHE A 222 3.00 17.33 -8.47
C PHE A 222 3.19 17.63 -9.96
N ARG A 223 2.19 17.33 -10.80
CA ARG A 223 2.25 17.46 -12.26
C ARG A 223 2.62 18.85 -12.78
N SER A 224 2.29 19.90 -12.02
CA SER A 224 2.62 21.29 -12.35
C SER A 224 4.05 21.69 -11.98
N GLN A 225 4.83 20.78 -11.41
CA GLN A 225 6.19 20.98 -10.95
C GLN A 225 7.14 20.04 -11.70
N VAL A 226 8.34 20.51 -11.99
CA VAL A 226 9.42 19.66 -12.55
C VAL A 226 9.68 18.45 -11.66
N PHE A 227 9.56 18.63 -10.34
CA PHE A 227 9.68 17.56 -9.35
C PHE A 227 8.81 16.34 -9.66
N GLY A 228 7.53 16.53 -10.01
CA GLY A 228 6.62 15.42 -10.30
C GLY A 228 7.06 14.58 -11.49
N TRP A 229 7.49 15.23 -12.56
CA TRP A 229 8.00 14.56 -13.77
C TRP A 229 9.36 13.90 -13.55
N ALA A 230 10.26 14.54 -12.80
CA ALA A 230 11.56 13.98 -12.47
C ALA A 230 11.41 12.71 -11.64
N VAL A 231 10.57 12.72 -10.59
CA VAL A 231 10.30 11.53 -9.77
C VAL A 231 9.65 10.43 -10.62
N ALA A 232 8.69 10.76 -11.49
CA ALA A 232 8.05 9.77 -12.35
C ALA A 232 9.07 9.14 -13.33
N GLY A 233 9.96 9.95 -13.92
CA GLY A 233 11.03 9.45 -14.78
C GLY A 233 12.00 8.52 -14.05
N ILE A 234 12.46 8.91 -12.85
CA ILE A 234 13.34 8.08 -12.01
C ILE A 234 12.62 6.79 -11.61
N ALA A 235 11.34 6.86 -11.25
CA ALA A 235 10.54 5.70 -10.92
C ALA A 235 10.40 4.74 -12.12
N LEU A 236 10.24 5.26 -13.35
CA LEU A 236 10.25 4.45 -14.56
C LEU A 236 11.58 3.71 -14.73
N ILE A 237 12.72 4.38 -14.51
CA ILE A 237 14.04 3.75 -14.51
C ILE A 237 14.07 2.60 -13.49
N GLY A 238 13.59 2.82 -12.26
CA GLY A 238 13.49 1.76 -11.24
C GLY A 238 12.63 0.58 -11.70
N VAL A 239 11.48 0.84 -12.31
CA VAL A 239 10.61 -0.21 -12.88
C VAL A 239 11.33 -1.01 -13.95
N LEU A 240 12.06 -0.37 -14.87
CA LEU A 240 12.78 -1.04 -15.94
C LEU A 240 13.92 -1.92 -15.38
N PHE A 241 14.71 -1.41 -14.44
CA PHE A 241 15.80 -2.16 -13.81
C PHE A 241 15.32 -3.26 -12.85
N SER A 242 14.06 -3.21 -12.38
CA SER A 242 13.43 -4.34 -11.69
C SER A 242 13.23 -5.55 -12.60
N GLN A 243 13.24 -5.33 -13.92
CA GLN A 243 12.97 -6.33 -14.98
C GLN A 243 11.67 -7.12 -14.73
N ALA A 244 10.72 -6.51 -14.04
CA ALA A 244 9.45 -7.12 -13.69
C ALA A 244 8.34 -6.59 -14.60
N ARG A 245 7.74 -7.48 -15.39
CA ARG A 245 6.71 -7.12 -16.39
C ARG A 245 5.42 -6.61 -15.76
N SER A 246 4.99 -7.18 -14.62
CA SER A 246 3.74 -6.78 -13.94
C SER A 246 3.81 -5.36 -13.35
N PRO A 247 4.90 -4.94 -12.65
CA PRO A 247 5.09 -3.55 -12.25
C PRO A 247 5.17 -2.58 -13.42
N LEU A 248 5.78 -2.96 -14.54
CA LEU A 248 5.80 -2.12 -15.74
C LEU A 248 4.39 -1.88 -16.27
N LEU A 249 3.56 -2.92 -16.35
CA LEU A 249 2.17 -2.79 -16.75
C LEU A 249 1.39 -1.88 -15.77
N ALA A 250 1.61 -2.02 -14.46
CA ALA A 250 0.98 -1.15 -13.46
C ALA A 250 1.44 0.32 -13.61
N TYR A 251 2.72 0.55 -13.90
CA TYR A 251 3.22 1.89 -14.20
C TYR A 251 2.54 2.49 -15.43
N LEU A 252 2.40 1.72 -16.51
CA LEU A 252 1.73 2.17 -17.73
C LEU A 252 0.25 2.45 -17.51
N ILE A 253 -0.46 1.62 -16.73
CA ILE A 253 -1.85 1.86 -16.33
C ILE A 253 -1.93 3.15 -15.50
N GLY A 254 -1.08 3.32 -14.49
CA GLY A 254 -1.01 4.52 -13.66
C GLY A 254 -0.75 5.77 -14.51
N PHE A 255 0.20 5.70 -15.45
CA PHE A 255 0.50 6.77 -16.39
C PHE A 255 -0.69 7.09 -17.30
N ALA A 256 -1.32 6.08 -17.89
CA ALA A 256 -2.50 6.28 -18.76
C ALA A 256 -3.66 6.94 -18.00
N LEU A 257 -3.95 6.49 -16.77
CA LEU A 257 -4.97 7.09 -15.92
C LEU A 257 -4.61 8.53 -15.50
N ALA A 258 -3.32 8.81 -15.27
CA ALA A 258 -2.83 10.16 -15.00
C ALA A 258 -3.02 11.06 -16.21
N MET A 259 -2.67 10.60 -17.41
CA MET A 259 -2.88 11.36 -18.66
C MET A 259 -4.36 11.55 -18.95
N PHE A 260 -5.19 10.54 -18.75
CA PHE A 260 -6.65 10.67 -18.84
C PHE A 260 -7.19 11.72 -17.87
N TYR A 261 -6.72 11.72 -16.61
CA TYR A 261 -7.08 12.75 -15.63
C TYR A 261 -6.70 14.16 -16.08
N VAL A 262 -5.53 14.32 -16.70
CA VAL A 262 -5.03 15.62 -17.22
C VAL A 262 -5.79 16.06 -18.45
N ALA A 263 -6.07 15.15 -19.38
CA ALA A 263 -6.72 15.44 -20.65
C ALA A 263 -8.22 15.74 -20.52
N THR A 264 -8.85 15.28 -19.43
CA THR A 264 -10.30 15.40 -19.24
C THR A 264 -10.72 16.28 -18.05
N PRO A 265 -10.19 17.51 -17.87
CA PRO A 265 -10.45 18.33 -16.67
C PRO A 265 -11.91 18.75 -16.56
N ARG A 266 -12.59 18.96 -17.70
CA ARG A 266 -13.99 19.41 -17.77
C ARG A 266 -15.00 18.26 -17.68
N PHE A 267 -14.58 17.02 -17.86
CA PHE A 267 -15.47 15.86 -17.85
C PHE A 267 -15.68 15.33 -16.43
N THR A 268 -16.73 15.77 -15.77
CA THR A 268 -17.04 15.43 -14.37
C THR A 268 -17.34 13.94 -14.15
N ALA A 269 -17.93 13.27 -15.15
CA ALA A 269 -18.29 11.85 -15.09
C ALA A 269 -17.12 10.89 -15.45
N ARG A 270 -15.90 11.39 -15.71
CA ARG A 270 -14.75 10.60 -16.19
C ARG A 270 -14.49 9.31 -15.40
N TRP A 271 -14.52 9.39 -14.07
CA TRP A 271 -14.29 8.22 -13.21
C TRP A 271 -15.46 7.24 -13.20
N LYS A 272 -16.70 7.74 -13.39
CA LYS A 272 -17.86 6.89 -13.60
C LYS A 272 -17.75 6.12 -14.91
N LEU A 273 -17.27 6.76 -15.97
CA LEU A 273 -17.00 6.11 -17.26
C LEU A 273 -15.93 5.02 -17.12
N VAL A 274 -14.81 5.31 -16.49
CA VAL A 274 -13.76 4.29 -16.22
C VAL A 274 -14.35 3.12 -15.43
N GLY A 275 -15.09 3.41 -14.36
CA GLY A 275 -15.76 2.37 -13.57
C GLY A 275 -16.75 1.54 -14.40
N LEU A 276 -17.55 2.18 -15.27
CA LEU A 276 -18.47 1.49 -16.17
C LEU A 276 -17.72 0.57 -17.16
N CYS A 277 -16.63 1.06 -17.78
CA CYS A 277 -15.82 0.24 -18.68
C CYS A 277 -15.23 -0.97 -17.98
N VAL A 278 -14.63 -0.77 -16.77
CA VAL A 278 -14.08 -1.89 -15.98
C VAL A 278 -15.19 -2.88 -15.62
N THR A 279 -16.34 -2.39 -15.16
CA THR A 279 -17.48 -3.26 -14.81
C THR A 279 -17.97 -4.02 -16.04
N ALA A 280 -18.09 -3.37 -17.19
CA ALA A 280 -18.49 -4.03 -18.43
C ALA A 280 -17.51 -5.14 -18.84
N ILE A 281 -16.20 -4.90 -18.76
CA ILE A 281 -15.16 -5.91 -19.02
C ILE A 281 -15.32 -7.10 -18.06
N VAL A 282 -15.42 -6.82 -16.75
CA VAL A 282 -15.58 -7.87 -15.73
C VAL A 282 -16.85 -8.68 -15.97
N VAL A 283 -17.99 -8.03 -16.17
CA VAL A 283 -19.27 -8.70 -16.45
C VAL A 283 -19.17 -9.56 -17.71
N THR A 284 -18.58 -9.04 -18.79
CA THR A 284 -18.39 -9.79 -20.04
C THR A 284 -17.55 -11.05 -19.79
N VAL A 285 -16.42 -10.92 -19.09
CA VAL A 285 -15.57 -12.07 -18.78
C VAL A 285 -16.31 -13.08 -17.89
N PHE A 286 -17.04 -12.64 -16.88
CA PHE A 286 -17.81 -13.54 -16.00
C PHE A 286 -18.98 -14.23 -16.69
N THR A 287 -19.57 -13.58 -17.70
CA THR A 287 -20.71 -14.16 -18.46
C THR A 287 -20.25 -15.18 -19.50
N PHE A 288 -19.13 -14.89 -20.18
CA PHE A 288 -18.73 -15.68 -21.35
C PHE A 288 -17.55 -16.63 -21.10
N SER A 289 -16.91 -16.59 -19.92
CA SER A 289 -15.77 -17.44 -19.60
C SER A 289 -16.15 -18.55 -18.63
N GLY A 290 -15.74 -19.78 -18.94
CA GLY A 290 -15.89 -20.93 -18.03
C GLY A 290 -14.99 -20.83 -16.79
N ASN A 291 -13.94 -19.99 -16.81
CA ASN A 291 -13.10 -19.69 -15.66
C ASN A 291 -12.70 -18.19 -15.70
N PRO A 292 -13.56 -17.31 -15.18
CA PRO A 292 -13.40 -15.86 -15.33
C PRO A 292 -12.10 -15.32 -14.77
N VAL A 293 -11.70 -15.77 -13.58
CA VAL A 293 -10.46 -15.28 -12.92
C VAL A 293 -9.24 -15.66 -13.73
N VAL A 294 -9.16 -16.91 -14.19
CA VAL A 294 -8.06 -17.37 -15.03
C VAL A 294 -8.01 -16.61 -16.36
N THR A 295 -9.17 -16.32 -16.95
CA THR A 295 -9.25 -15.53 -18.19
C THR A 295 -8.74 -14.10 -17.98
N LEU A 296 -9.13 -13.42 -16.89
CA LEU A 296 -8.60 -12.09 -16.55
C LEU A 296 -7.09 -12.12 -16.36
N VAL A 297 -6.58 -13.09 -15.60
CA VAL A 297 -5.13 -13.25 -15.37
C VAL A 297 -4.37 -13.50 -16.67
N ARG A 298 -4.94 -14.32 -17.58
CA ARG A 298 -4.36 -14.60 -18.90
C ARG A 298 -4.33 -13.35 -19.79
N LEU A 299 -5.40 -12.57 -19.82
CA LEU A 299 -5.45 -11.30 -20.57
C LEU A 299 -4.40 -10.28 -20.09
N CYS A 300 -4.03 -10.33 -18.80
CA CYS A 300 -3.01 -9.49 -18.21
C CYS A 300 -1.57 -10.05 -18.37
N GLY A 301 -1.40 -11.23 -18.94
CA GLY A 301 -0.10 -11.86 -19.19
C GLY A 301 0.66 -11.19 -20.33
N VAL A 302 1.88 -10.71 -20.04
CA VAL A 302 2.74 -10.03 -21.05
C VAL A 302 3.51 -11.04 -21.93
N SER A 303 3.60 -12.32 -21.50
CA SER A 303 4.18 -13.40 -22.31
C SER A 303 3.38 -14.69 -22.10
N PRO A 304 3.39 -15.61 -23.10
CA PRO A 304 2.65 -16.87 -23.02
C PRO A 304 3.07 -17.71 -21.81
N GLU A 305 4.37 -17.81 -21.50
CA GLU A 305 4.90 -18.59 -20.37
C GLU A 305 4.43 -18.00 -19.02
N ALA A 306 4.54 -16.68 -18.87
CA ALA A 306 4.08 -16.01 -17.65
C ALA A 306 2.56 -16.08 -17.48
N ALA A 307 1.80 -16.05 -18.55
CA ALA A 307 0.35 -16.23 -18.54
C ALA A 307 -0.01 -17.65 -18.12
N TRP A 308 0.66 -18.66 -18.69
CA TRP A 308 0.46 -20.06 -18.36
C TRP A 308 0.77 -20.37 -16.89
N TYR A 309 1.93 -19.91 -16.39
CA TYR A 309 2.34 -20.11 -15.01
C TYR A 309 1.33 -19.53 -14.01
N ARG A 310 0.87 -18.30 -14.25
CA ARG A 310 -0.18 -17.67 -13.42
C ARG A 310 -1.50 -18.39 -13.50
N GLN A 311 -1.87 -18.87 -14.69
CA GLN A 311 -3.08 -19.69 -14.88
C GLN A 311 -3.00 -20.96 -14.03
N ALA A 312 -1.85 -21.66 -14.03
CA ALA A 312 -1.63 -22.84 -13.23
C ALA A 312 -1.74 -22.56 -11.72
N ILE A 313 -1.11 -21.48 -11.22
CA ILE A 313 -1.22 -21.06 -9.81
C ILE A 313 -2.70 -20.83 -9.43
N TRP A 314 -3.46 -20.11 -10.25
CA TRP A 314 -4.87 -19.83 -9.96
C TRP A 314 -5.75 -21.08 -10.05
N GLN A 315 -5.45 -22.03 -10.94
CA GLN A 315 -6.18 -23.27 -11.05
C GLN A 315 -5.92 -24.21 -9.85
N VAL A 316 -4.67 -24.37 -9.47
CA VAL A 316 -4.29 -25.24 -8.34
C VAL A 316 -4.67 -24.59 -7.02
N GLY A 317 -4.23 -23.36 -6.76
CA GLY A 317 -4.54 -22.63 -5.54
C GLY A 317 -6.04 -22.36 -5.37
N GLY A 318 -6.78 -22.16 -6.48
CA GLY A 318 -8.24 -22.03 -6.45
C GLY A 318 -8.93 -23.30 -5.96
N ARG A 319 -8.44 -24.49 -6.33
CA ARG A 319 -8.96 -25.77 -5.78
C ARG A 319 -8.71 -25.89 -4.28
N VAL A 320 -7.53 -25.45 -3.82
CA VAL A 320 -7.19 -25.42 -2.39
C VAL A 320 -8.14 -24.50 -1.63
N VAL A 321 -8.40 -23.29 -2.15
CA VAL A 321 -9.35 -22.34 -1.54
C VAL A 321 -10.76 -22.94 -1.49
N LEU A 322 -11.22 -23.61 -2.54
CA LEU A 322 -12.54 -24.26 -2.55
C LEU A 322 -12.63 -25.43 -1.56
N GLY A 323 -11.51 -26.07 -1.22
CA GLY A 323 -11.45 -27.10 -0.18
C GLY A 323 -11.61 -26.55 1.25
N SER A 324 -11.22 -25.29 1.50
CA SER A 324 -11.38 -24.61 2.79
C SER A 324 -11.77 -23.13 2.60
N PRO A 325 -12.98 -22.84 2.11
CA PRO A 325 -13.34 -21.51 1.63
C PRO A 325 -13.49 -20.46 2.73
N ILE A 326 -13.80 -20.86 3.95
CA ILE A 326 -14.10 -19.94 5.06
C ILE A 326 -12.82 -19.52 5.79
N PHE A 327 -12.01 -20.46 6.22
CA PHE A 327 -10.83 -20.19 7.06
C PHE A 327 -9.50 -20.31 6.31
N GLY A 328 -9.51 -20.89 5.10
CA GLY A 328 -8.29 -21.21 4.37
C GLY A 328 -7.56 -22.40 4.96
N ILE A 329 -6.29 -22.55 4.58
CA ILE A 329 -5.37 -23.61 5.06
C ILE A 329 -4.30 -23.06 6.02
N GLY A 330 -4.35 -21.74 6.32
CA GLY A 330 -3.35 -21.02 7.11
C GLY A 330 -2.17 -20.52 6.26
N ALA A 331 -1.45 -19.54 6.80
CA ALA A 331 -0.33 -18.89 6.09
C ALA A 331 0.85 -19.85 5.80
N ASN A 332 1.00 -20.90 6.59
CA ASN A 332 2.03 -21.94 6.44
C ASN A 332 1.43 -23.27 5.95
N GLY A 333 0.19 -23.27 5.46
CA GLY A 333 -0.46 -24.47 4.95
C GLY A 333 0.21 -24.97 3.68
N ASP A 334 0.43 -26.28 3.61
CA ASP A 334 0.91 -26.91 2.39
C ASP A 334 -0.21 -26.93 1.35
N TRP A 335 0.04 -26.37 0.19
CA TRP A 335 -0.92 -26.31 -0.92
C TRP A 335 -0.60 -27.32 -2.01
N ASP A 336 0.20 -28.32 -1.68
CA ASP A 336 0.54 -29.48 -2.52
C ASP A 336 1.00 -29.09 -3.94
N TRP A 337 1.80 -28.02 -4.03
CA TRP A 337 2.33 -27.54 -5.30
C TRP A 337 3.24 -28.57 -5.98
N GLN A 338 3.87 -29.46 -5.19
CA GLN A 338 4.80 -30.50 -5.68
C GLN A 338 4.08 -31.58 -6.49
N SER A 339 2.84 -31.92 -6.14
CA SER A 339 2.04 -32.92 -6.89
C SER A 339 1.71 -32.49 -8.33
N ASN A 340 1.85 -31.20 -8.61
CA ASN A 340 1.63 -30.65 -9.95
C ASN A 340 2.92 -30.57 -10.80
N GLY A 341 3.99 -31.28 -10.38
CA GLY A 341 5.27 -31.36 -11.07
C GLY A 341 6.22 -30.18 -10.78
N ALA A 342 7.44 -30.22 -11.32
CA ALA A 342 8.48 -29.19 -11.16
C ALA A 342 8.14 -27.83 -11.78
N LEU A 343 6.92 -27.63 -12.23
CA LEU A 343 6.44 -26.46 -12.96
C LEU A 343 5.94 -25.34 -12.06
N LEU A 344 5.61 -25.62 -10.80
CA LEU A 344 5.18 -24.64 -9.81
C LEU A 344 6.22 -24.49 -8.71
N SER A 345 6.30 -23.32 -8.09
CA SER A 345 7.11 -23.06 -6.91
C SER A 345 6.22 -23.02 -5.67
N GLU A 346 6.82 -23.13 -4.49
CA GLU A 346 6.14 -22.96 -3.21
C GLU A 346 5.44 -21.59 -3.10
N SER A 347 5.96 -20.58 -3.82
CA SER A 347 5.46 -19.22 -3.79
C SER A 347 4.18 -19.04 -4.61
N VAL A 348 3.15 -18.46 -3.99
CA VAL A 348 1.91 -18.05 -4.66
C VAL A 348 2.03 -16.59 -5.10
N ASP A 349 2.36 -16.37 -6.37
CA ASP A 349 2.55 -15.02 -6.93
C ASP A 349 1.22 -14.30 -7.24
N ALA A 350 0.27 -14.34 -6.29
CA ALA A 350 -1.02 -13.67 -6.40
C ALA A 350 -1.55 -13.32 -5.00
N PHE A 351 -1.58 -12.02 -4.67
CA PHE A 351 -1.95 -11.54 -3.33
C PHE A 351 -3.35 -11.96 -2.91
N TRP A 352 -4.33 -11.81 -3.79
CA TRP A 352 -5.71 -12.17 -3.48
C TRP A 352 -5.89 -13.67 -3.27
N LEU A 353 -5.22 -14.48 -4.06
CA LEU A 353 -5.23 -15.93 -3.91
C LEU A 353 -4.50 -16.35 -2.63
N ALA A 354 -3.30 -15.82 -2.37
CA ALA A 354 -2.53 -16.12 -1.18
C ALA A 354 -3.30 -15.76 0.11
N ASN A 355 -3.98 -14.60 0.13
CA ASN A 355 -4.85 -14.23 1.25
C ASN A 355 -6.05 -15.16 1.39
N ALA A 356 -6.67 -15.59 0.28
CA ALA A 356 -7.79 -16.54 0.32
C ALA A 356 -7.34 -17.92 0.77
N MET A 357 -6.12 -18.35 0.43
CA MET A 357 -5.53 -19.58 0.94
C MET A 357 -5.19 -19.48 2.42
N ALA A 358 -4.63 -18.36 2.86
CA ALA A 358 -4.21 -18.17 4.26
C ALA A 358 -5.39 -17.94 5.21
N TYR A 359 -6.38 -17.13 4.82
CA TYR A 359 -7.42 -16.61 5.71
C TYR A 359 -8.86 -16.85 5.18
N GLY A 360 -9.00 -17.67 4.16
CA GLY A 360 -10.28 -17.92 3.48
C GLY A 360 -10.70 -16.77 2.56
N ILE A 361 -11.76 -17.01 1.79
CA ILE A 361 -12.38 -16.02 0.90
C ILE A 361 -12.80 -14.77 1.69
N PRO A 362 -13.42 -14.85 2.89
CA PRO A 362 -13.78 -13.68 3.68
C PRO A 362 -12.56 -12.80 4.03
N GLY A 363 -11.42 -13.39 4.38
CA GLY A 363 -10.20 -12.65 4.68
C GLY A 363 -9.70 -11.83 3.49
N SER A 364 -9.63 -12.46 2.31
CA SER A 364 -9.23 -11.78 1.07
C SER A 364 -10.21 -10.66 0.68
N ILE A 365 -11.53 -10.90 0.80
CA ILE A 365 -12.56 -9.89 0.51
C ILE A 365 -12.47 -8.72 1.50
N LEU A 366 -12.29 -8.96 2.80
CA LEU A 366 -12.19 -7.90 3.81
C LEU A 366 -10.98 -6.99 3.57
N VAL A 367 -9.82 -7.55 3.21
CA VAL A 367 -8.64 -6.76 2.83
C VAL A 367 -8.92 -5.94 1.58
N LEU A 368 -9.52 -6.53 0.53
CA LEU A 368 -9.90 -5.84 -0.69
C LEU A 368 -10.88 -4.69 -0.41
N LEU A 369 -11.93 -4.96 0.32
CA LEU A 369 -12.95 -3.96 0.66
C LEU A 369 -12.39 -2.84 1.57
N THR A 370 -11.40 -3.14 2.43
CA THR A 370 -10.70 -2.11 3.20
C THR A 370 -9.99 -1.12 2.28
N ILE A 371 -9.24 -1.64 1.32
CA ILE A 371 -8.43 -0.82 0.40
C ILE A 371 -9.35 0.01 -0.52
N VAL A 372 -10.37 -0.62 -1.10
CA VAL A 372 -11.34 0.06 -1.98
C VAL A 372 -12.24 1.01 -1.18
N GLY A 373 -12.64 0.62 0.02
CA GLY A 373 -13.47 1.43 0.92
C GLY A 373 -12.82 2.74 1.33
N ALA A 374 -11.49 2.83 1.30
CA ALA A 374 -10.76 4.08 1.50
C ALA A 374 -11.04 5.11 0.38
N CYS A 375 -11.46 4.66 -0.81
CA CYS A 375 -11.89 5.50 -1.92
C CYS A 375 -13.38 5.90 -1.84
N TRP A 376 -13.92 6.02 -0.66
CA TRP A 376 -15.33 6.27 -0.38
C TRP A 376 -16.01 7.25 -1.33
N LEU A 377 -17.03 6.77 -2.04
CA LEU A 377 -17.76 7.53 -3.04
C LEU A 377 -18.44 8.79 -2.49
N GLY A 378 -18.90 8.76 -1.22
CA GLY A 378 -19.51 9.89 -0.53
C GLY A 378 -18.61 11.11 -0.33
N SER A 379 -17.29 10.98 -0.58
CA SER A 379 -16.34 12.09 -0.52
C SER A 379 -16.05 12.74 -1.88
N ILE A 380 -16.48 12.14 -3.00
CA ILE A 380 -16.09 12.58 -4.35
C ILE A 380 -16.62 13.98 -4.64
N ASP A 381 -17.91 14.22 -4.44
CA ASP A 381 -18.53 15.54 -4.71
C ASP A 381 -18.04 16.62 -3.73
N LYS A 382 -17.51 16.22 -2.57
CA LYS A 382 -16.97 17.10 -1.53
C LYS A 382 -15.50 17.41 -1.71
N SER A 383 -14.82 16.72 -2.62
CA SER A 383 -13.39 16.93 -2.94
C SER A 383 -13.08 18.35 -3.45
N ARG A 384 -14.09 19.11 -3.90
CA ARG A 384 -13.99 20.55 -4.25
C ARG A 384 -13.53 21.44 -3.09
N HIS A 385 -13.73 21.00 -1.83
CA HIS A 385 -13.30 21.72 -0.62
C HIS A 385 -11.86 21.38 -0.19
N LEU A 386 -11.19 20.46 -0.88
CA LEU A 386 -9.76 20.21 -0.73
C LEU A 386 -8.96 21.28 -1.46
N THR A 387 -7.73 21.52 -0.98
CA THR A 387 -6.79 22.32 -1.77
C THR A 387 -6.48 21.63 -3.10
N PRO A 388 -6.04 22.36 -4.13
CA PRO A 388 -5.74 21.75 -5.44
C PRO A 388 -4.72 20.59 -5.35
N GLU A 389 -3.74 20.67 -4.45
CA GLU A 389 -2.75 19.61 -4.26
C GLU A 389 -3.34 18.40 -3.51
N GLU A 390 -4.12 18.62 -2.45
CA GLU A 390 -4.83 17.55 -1.74
C GLU A 390 -5.83 16.82 -2.65
N GLY A 391 -6.54 17.57 -3.49
CA GLY A 391 -7.46 17.00 -4.48
C GLY A 391 -6.73 16.11 -5.48
N ARG A 392 -5.57 16.56 -5.99
CA ARG A 392 -4.72 15.75 -6.87
C ARG A 392 -4.15 14.53 -6.14
N LEU A 393 -3.69 14.67 -4.90
CA LEU A 393 -3.20 13.55 -4.09
C LEU A 393 -4.32 12.52 -3.84
N SER A 394 -5.53 12.97 -3.56
CA SER A 394 -6.71 12.10 -3.40
C SER A 394 -6.96 11.24 -4.65
N VAL A 395 -6.85 11.85 -5.85
CA VAL A 395 -6.96 11.11 -7.13
C VAL A 395 -5.76 10.17 -7.31
N ALA A 396 -4.55 10.64 -7.04
CA ALA A 396 -3.33 9.84 -7.18
C ALA A 396 -3.39 8.55 -6.34
N LEU A 397 -3.80 8.68 -5.07
CA LEU A 397 -3.97 7.52 -4.17
C LEU A 397 -5.09 6.58 -4.67
N GLY A 398 -6.17 7.12 -5.23
CA GLY A 398 -7.22 6.30 -5.86
C GLY A 398 -6.69 5.49 -7.06
N VAL A 399 -5.88 6.11 -7.92
CA VAL A 399 -5.24 5.41 -9.05
C VAL A 399 -4.23 4.36 -8.54
N VAL A 400 -3.43 4.68 -7.53
CA VAL A 400 -2.52 3.71 -6.91
C VAL A 400 -3.29 2.52 -6.33
N ILE A 401 -4.39 2.76 -5.61
CA ILE A 401 -5.26 1.69 -5.10
C ILE A 401 -5.78 0.82 -6.25
N THR A 402 -6.20 1.41 -7.36
CA THR A 402 -6.62 0.66 -8.55
C THR A 402 -5.50 -0.22 -9.10
N THR A 403 -4.26 0.29 -9.16
CA THR A 403 -3.11 -0.51 -9.60
C THR A 403 -2.73 -1.61 -8.61
N ILE A 404 -2.89 -1.39 -7.29
CA ILE A 404 -2.71 -2.41 -6.24
C ILE A 404 -3.72 -3.54 -6.42
N VAL A 405 -4.99 -3.21 -6.59
CA VAL A 405 -6.05 -4.20 -6.82
C VAL A 405 -5.74 -5.04 -8.06
N PHE A 406 -5.34 -4.40 -9.14
CA PHE A 406 -4.96 -5.07 -10.39
C PHE A 406 -3.71 -5.96 -10.20
N LEU A 407 -2.63 -5.41 -9.64
CA LEU A 407 -1.39 -6.18 -9.42
C LEU A 407 -1.58 -7.36 -8.49
N GLY A 408 -2.47 -7.27 -7.51
CA GLY A 408 -2.75 -8.33 -6.54
C GLY A 408 -3.24 -9.65 -7.17
N PHE A 409 -3.69 -9.63 -8.41
CA PHE A 409 -3.97 -10.86 -9.18
C PHE A 409 -2.71 -11.55 -9.72
N MET A 410 -1.57 -10.85 -9.75
CA MET A 410 -0.35 -11.29 -10.44
C MET A 410 0.92 -11.16 -9.58
N VAL A 411 0.83 -10.53 -8.43
CA VAL A 411 1.95 -10.26 -7.52
C VAL A 411 1.49 -10.48 -6.09
N HIS A 412 2.27 -11.19 -5.30
CA HIS A 412 2.08 -11.26 -3.86
C HIS A 412 2.72 -10.02 -3.21
N PHE A 413 2.02 -9.41 -2.25
CA PHE A 413 2.51 -8.27 -1.48
C PHE A 413 2.79 -8.68 -0.03
N TRP A 414 4.03 -8.62 0.37
CA TRP A 414 4.46 -8.88 1.75
C TRP A 414 5.41 -7.77 2.22
N GLY A 415 5.79 -7.80 3.48
CA GLY A 415 6.78 -6.90 4.06
C GLY A 415 6.45 -5.42 3.84
N ILE A 416 7.36 -4.71 3.20
CA ILE A 416 7.25 -3.28 2.92
C ILE A 416 5.99 -2.94 2.10
N CYS A 417 5.65 -3.75 1.10
CA CYS A 417 4.50 -3.49 0.25
C CYS A 417 3.18 -3.57 1.01
N LEU A 418 3.01 -4.53 1.93
CA LEU A 418 1.80 -4.63 2.75
C LEU A 418 1.61 -3.39 3.63
N ILE A 419 2.70 -2.88 4.20
CA ILE A 419 2.67 -1.63 4.98
C ILE A 419 2.27 -0.45 4.10
N LEU A 420 2.88 -0.31 2.92
CA LEU A 420 2.58 0.80 2.01
C LEU A 420 1.13 0.79 1.52
N ILE A 421 0.54 -0.38 1.29
CA ILE A 421 -0.87 -0.53 0.94
C ILE A 421 -1.75 0.06 2.06
N ALA A 422 -1.45 -0.28 3.31
CA ALA A 422 -2.14 0.26 4.47
C ALA A 422 -1.96 1.79 4.60
N VAL A 423 -0.74 2.30 4.36
CA VAL A 423 -0.42 3.74 4.34
C VAL A 423 -1.27 4.47 3.29
N PHE A 424 -1.30 3.98 2.06
CA PHE A 424 -2.07 4.61 0.98
C PHE A 424 -3.56 4.61 1.28
N ALA A 425 -4.11 3.51 1.79
CA ALA A 425 -5.51 3.43 2.20
C ALA A 425 -5.82 4.40 3.36
N GLY A 426 -4.97 4.45 4.39
CA GLY A 426 -5.12 5.37 5.52
C GLY A 426 -5.05 6.83 5.11
N MET A 427 -4.08 7.23 4.30
CA MET A 427 -3.96 8.59 3.77
C MET A 427 -5.16 8.97 2.87
N ARG A 428 -5.64 8.03 2.03
CA ARG A 428 -6.80 8.28 1.16
C ARG A 428 -8.07 8.49 1.99
N ALA A 429 -8.28 7.69 3.02
CA ALA A 429 -9.40 7.84 3.95
C ALA A 429 -9.31 9.14 4.77
N ASN A 430 -8.11 9.57 5.18
CA ASN A 430 -7.88 10.86 5.85
C ASN A 430 -8.30 12.05 4.95
N LEU A 431 -7.92 12.03 3.68
CA LEU A 431 -8.34 13.06 2.72
C LEU A 431 -9.86 13.04 2.47
N ALA A 432 -10.50 11.87 2.49
CA ALA A 432 -11.94 11.75 2.35
C ALA A 432 -12.68 12.43 3.54
N GLU A 433 -12.23 12.22 4.76
CA GLU A 433 -12.75 12.91 5.95
C GLU A 433 -12.53 14.41 5.88
N THR A 434 -11.30 14.84 5.55
CA THR A 434 -10.96 16.28 5.42
C THR A 434 -11.90 16.98 4.46
N ALA A 435 -12.21 16.36 3.31
CA ALA A 435 -13.17 16.91 2.35
C ALA A 435 -14.56 17.09 2.96
N VAL A 436 -15.06 16.10 3.69
CA VAL A 436 -16.40 16.14 4.31
C VAL A 436 -16.45 17.17 5.44
N LEU A 437 -15.42 17.26 6.27
CA LEU A 437 -15.39 18.22 7.37
C LEU A 437 -15.36 19.67 6.86
N ARG A 438 -14.58 19.93 5.79
CA ARG A 438 -14.55 21.26 5.16
C ARG A 438 -15.87 21.61 4.47
N ASP A 439 -16.55 20.65 3.81
CA ASP A 439 -17.90 20.85 3.25
C ASP A 439 -18.91 21.22 4.33
N ARG A 440 -18.90 20.51 5.49
CA ARG A 440 -19.76 20.82 6.62
C ARG A 440 -19.49 22.22 7.17
N ALA A 441 -18.22 22.59 7.31
CA ALA A 441 -17.83 23.92 7.79
C ALA A 441 -18.28 25.04 6.83
N ALA A 442 -18.16 24.83 5.50
CA ALA A 442 -18.61 25.78 4.51
C ALA A 442 -20.14 26.00 4.58
N ARG A 443 -20.92 24.93 4.65
CA ARG A 443 -22.40 25.03 4.79
C ARG A 443 -22.82 25.70 6.08
N ALA A 444 -22.13 25.40 7.20
CA ALA A 444 -22.43 26.09 8.46
C ALA A 444 -22.18 27.60 8.37
N ALA A 445 -21.14 28.04 7.64
CA ALA A 445 -20.88 29.46 7.41
C ALA A 445 -21.97 30.12 6.57
N GLU A 446 -22.54 29.45 5.56
CA GLU A 446 -23.63 29.96 4.70
C GLU A 446 -24.96 30.13 5.48
N THR A 447 -25.21 29.39 6.55
CA THR A 447 -26.43 29.48 7.35
C THR A 447 -26.44 30.65 8.35
N TRP A 448 -25.29 31.32 8.55
CA TRP A 448 -25.15 32.47 9.45
C TRP A 448 -25.13 33.83 8.71
N VAL A 449 -25.24 33.82 7.39
CA VAL A 449 -25.38 34.99 6.52
C VAL A 449 -26.82 35.10 6.04
#